data_b9a10cb26f4ff0bc2f91750d5f27d2a2
#
_entry.id   b9a10cb26f4ff0bc2f91750d5f27d2a2
#
_cell.length_a   1.000
_cell.length_b   1.000
_cell.length_c   1.000
_cell.angle_alpha   90.00
_cell.angle_beta   90.00
_cell.angle_gamma   90.00
#
_symmetry.space_group_name_H-M   'P 1'
#
loop_
_entity.id
_entity.type
_entity.pdbx_description
1 polymer ?
#
loop_
_entity_poly.entity_id
_entity_poly.type
_entity_poly.pdbx_seq_one_letter_code
_entity_poly.pdbx_strand_id
1 'polypeptide(L)'
;MDCFFGEATQAHGMRRHFTNAIYGVLDYASYPLGMLLVAPIVIHKLGAAEYGLWMIATSVISACGIIASGFCDACIQRIAQLRAAGEAAWMVHTVRSMLGIGLILGLVLAVLVWVAAPYATSRISVPQLVSQRECLISLRIASVLILVRGIESVGVSVHRAFESYSSTVKISTAVRVLTLISAAALAQSGHRTVSILTMTGIFLIGGTYLQFRQLRAFLGVVSLMPIFQPRETRLLLGLGIFVWLQALGGVVFGQFDRILLGVTSGALVVAPYALCIQFAQPLFGLTASGLHFLFPYLSGRAHVISLVALRQTVLKAMICNLLLVVTGAGLLALLGDRLLRAWAGPTMGHVATQIFPPILLGSALLGLSVTATYALQALGLFRTVAIFSLGGRSVLLVLMIYLMHHFGLWGLSLSRVCYGAIALLVYLPLFRVLSGAVTASSPTAIMTNPSKLQEG
;
A
#
# COMPACT_ATOMS: atom_id res chain seq x y z
N MET A 1 -44.25 -8.45 -17.40
CA MET A 1 -43.95 -7.72 -16.13
C MET A 1 -42.52 -8.02 -15.60
N ASP A 2 -41.89 -9.07 -16.09
CA ASP A 2 -40.53 -9.51 -15.59
C ASP A 2 -39.33 -8.75 -16.17
N CYS A 3 -39.49 -8.03 -17.31
CA CYS A 3 -38.39 -7.24 -17.88
C CYS A 3 -38.07 -5.95 -17.09
N PHE A 4 -39.06 -5.35 -16.43
CA PHE A 4 -38.84 -4.13 -15.64
C PHE A 4 -38.16 -4.35 -14.29
N PHE A 5 -38.27 -5.54 -13.70
CA PHE A 5 -37.57 -5.88 -12.43
C PHE A 5 -36.09 -6.19 -12.64
N GLY A 6 -35.70 -6.67 -13.82
CA GLY A 6 -34.29 -6.98 -14.17
C GLY A 6 -33.43 -5.73 -14.33
N GLU A 7 -33.95 -4.69 -14.95
CA GLU A 7 -33.22 -3.42 -15.18
C GLU A 7 -33.03 -2.61 -13.88
N ALA A 8 -34.04 -2.59 -12.99
CA ALA A 8 -33.94 -1.90 -11.71
C ALA A 8 -32.90 -2.54 -10.77
N THR A 9 -32.78 -3.86 -10.79
CA THR A 9 -31.78 -4.61 -10.00
C THR A 9 -30.37 -4.43 -10.56
N GLN A 10 -30.20 -4.39 -11.89
CA GLN A 10 -28.90 -4.11 -12.53
C GLN A 10 -28.46 -2.66 -12.32
N ALA A 11 -29.38 -1.69 -12.42
CA ALA A 11 -29.07 -0.28 -12.16
C ALA A 11 -28.69 -0.02 -10.70
N HIS A 12 -29.34 -0.70 -9.75
CA HIS A 12 -29.00 -0.63 -8.32
C HIS A 12 -27.61 -1.26 -8.02
N GLY A 13 -27.29 -2.38 -8.67
CA GLY A 13 -25.97 -3.01 -8.60
C GLY A 13 -24.88 -2.11 -9.16
N MET A 14 -25.08 -1.53 -10.34
CA MET A 14 -24.11 -0.65 -11.00
C MET A 14 -23.84 0.63 -10.19
N ARG A 15 -24.89 1.25 -9.61
CA ARG A 15 -24.78 2.42 -8.73
C ARG A 15 -23.99 2.10 -7.46
N ARG A 16 -24.17 0.93 -6.87
CA ARG A 16 -23.42 0.45 -5.68
C ARG A 16 -21.95 0.21 -6.01
N HIS A 17 -21.64 -0.40 -7.15
CA HIS A 17 -20.25 -0.61 -7.60
C HIS A 17 -19.55 0.71 -7.90
N PHE A 18 -20.22 1.66 -8.53
CA PHE A 18 -19.68 2.99 -8.79
C PHE A 18 -19.41 3.76 -7.48
N THR A 19 -20.32 3.71 -6.54
CA THR A 19 -20.16 4.33 -5.22
C THR A 19 -19.00 3.70 -4.44
N ASN A 20 -18.86 2.37 -4.49
CA ASN A 20 -17.73 1.67 -3.85
C ASN A 20 -16.39 2.02 -4.50
N ALA A 21 -16.34 2.22 -5.82
CA ALA A 21 -15.16 2.67 -6.52
C ALA A 21 -14.75 4.09 -6.11
N ILE A 22 -15.70 5.02 -5.99
CA ILE A 22 -15.44 6.38 -5.49
C ILE A 22 -14.89 6.34 -4.06
N TYR A 23 -15.48 5.54 -3.16
CA TYR A 23 -14.95 5.38 -1.80
C TYR A 23 -13.53 4.79 -1.80
N GLY A 24 -13.23 3.85 -2.69
CA GLY A 24 -11.88 3.30 -2.84
C GLY A 24 -10.85 4.35 -3.27
N VAL A 25 -11.20 5.20 -4.23
CA VAL A 25 -10.34 6.31 -4.69
C VAL A 25 -10.14 7.35 -3.57
N LEU A 26 -11.22 7.72 -2.87
CA LEU A 26 -11.15 8.65 -1.74
C LEU A 26 -10.29 8.08 -0.60
N ASP A 27 -10.44 6.80 -0.28
CA ASP A 27 -9.63 6.13 0.74
C ASP A 27 -8.14 6.15 0.37
N TYR A 28 -7.80 5.87 -0.89
CA TYR A 28 -6.42 5.92 -1.37
C TYR A 28 -5.86 7.35 -1.42
N ALA A 29 -6.60 8.31 -1.95
CA ALA A 29 -6.13 9.67 -2.20
C ALA A 29 -6.09 10.55 -0.93
N SER A 30 -6.92 10.25 0.08
CA SER A 30 -7.08 11.09 1.28
C SER A 30 -5.78 11.30 2.04
N TYR A 31 -4.98 10.25 2.22
CA TYR A 31 -3.73 10.35 2.98
C TYR A 31 -2.62 11.06 2.20
N PRO A 32 -2.29 10.72 0.94
CA PRO A 32 -1.29 11.45 0.17
C PRO A 32 -1.62 12.93 -0.01
N LEU A 33 -2.86 13.27 -0.33
CA LEU A 33 -3.28 14.66 -0.48
C LEU A 33 -3.24 15.42 0.85
N GLY A 34 -3.73 14.81 1.92
CA GLY A 34 -3.66 15.40 3.24
C GLY A 34 -2.22 15.60 3.72
N MET A 35 -1.32 14.68 3.44
CA MET A 35 0.11 14.83 3.75
C MET A 35 0.75 15.97 2.97
N LEU A 36 0.38 16.18 1.70
CA LEU A 36 0.86 17.34 0.95
C LEU A 36 0.46 18.67 1.61
N LEU A 37 -0.71 18.74 2.24
CA LEU A 37 -1.15 19.95 2.95
C LEU A 37 -0.50 20.11 4.33
N VAL A 38 -0.24 19.01 5.04
CA VAL A 38 0.28 19.02 6.41
C VAL A 38 1.80 19.11 6.46
N ALA A 39 2.50 18.50 5.50
CA ALA A 39 3.96 18.47 5.44
C ALA A 39 4.60 19.88 5.56
N PRO A 40 4.18 20.91 4.80
CA PRO A 40 4.76 22.24 4.93
C PRO A 40 4.56 22.83 6.31
N ILE A 41 3.41 22.62 6.96
CA ILE A 41 3.13 23.11 8.31
C ILE A 41 4.12 22.49 9.30
N VAL A 42 4.31 21.17 9.24
CA VAL A 42 5.23 20.45 10.12
C VAL A 42 6.69 20.90 9.86
N ILE A 43 7.10 21.00 8.60
CA ILE A 43 8.46 21.39 8.22
C ILE A 43 8.77 22.82 8.71
N HIS A 44 7.87 23.79 8.49
CA HIS A 44 8.11 25.17 8.86
C HIS A 44 8.05 25.42 10.38
N LYS A 45 7.22 24.65 11.11
CA LYS A 45 7.04 24.84 12.55
C LYS A 45 7.99 24.00 13.40
N LEU A 46 8.26 22.77 13.02
CA LEU A 46 9.10 21.84 13.80
C LEU A 46 10.49 21.62 13.20
N GLY A 47 10.66 21.97 11.93
CA GLY A 47 11.92 21.79 11.21
C GLY A 47 12.04 20.43 10.50
N ALA A 48 13.05 20.35 9.60
CA ALA A 48 13.27 19.19 8.74
C ALA A 48 13.62 17.92 9.53
N ALA A 49 14.36 18.03 10.63
CA ALA A 49 14.77 16.87 11.42
C ALA A 49 13.57 16.17 12.11
N GLU A 50 12.65 16.95 12.69
CA GLU A 50 11.41 16.44 13.28
C GLU A 50 10.50 15.82 12.21
N TYR A 51 10.34 16.48 11.06
CA TYR A 51 9.61 15.91 9.94
C TYR A 51 10.24 14.60 9.45
N GLY A 52 11.55 14.53 9.36
CA GLY A 52 12.27 13.29 9.00
C GLY A 52 12.05 12.17 10.03
N LEU A 53 12.10 12.47 11.32
CA LEU A 53 11.77 11.50 12.37
C LEU A 53 10.33 11.00 12.25
N TRP A 54 9.38 11.90 11.99
CA TRP A 54 7.99 11.51 11.75
C TRP A 54 7.86 10.60 10.54
N MET A 55 8.58 10.90 9.43
CA MET A 55 8.57 10.06 8.23
C MET A 55 9.21 8.68 8.46
N ILE A 56 10.28 8.60 9.25
CA ILE A 56 10.88 7.30 9.62
C ILE A 56 9.89 6.49 10.46
N ALA A 57 9.32 7.06 11.51
CA ALA A 57 8.37 6.39 12.39
C ALA A 57 7.12 5.88 11.62
N THR A 58 6.54 6.71 10.76
CA THR A 58 5.40 6.32 9.91
C THR A 58 5.77 5.26 8.89
N SER A 59 6.99 5.28 8.35
CA SER A 59 7.48 4.25 7.43
C SER A 59 7.65 2.90 8.13
N VAL A 60 8.17 2.89 9.35
CA VAL A 60 8.28 1.67 10.18
C VAL A 60 6.89 1.11 10.50
N ILE A 61 5.94 1.97 10.94
CA ILE A 61 4.55 1.55 11.22
C ILE A 61 3.91 0.97 9.95
N SER A 62 4.08 1.63 8.80
CA SER A 62 3.49 1.20 7.54
C SER A 62 4.11 -0.10 7.02
N ALA A 63 5.43 -0.22 7.08
CA ALA A 63 6.15 -1.44 6.69
C ALA A 63 5.68 -2.65 7.48
N CYS A 64 5.73 -2.55 8.80
CA CYS A 64 5.29 -3.62 9.70
C CYS A 64 3.79 -3.88 9.58
N GLY A 65 2.97 -2.84 9.39
CA GLY A 65 1.53 -2.96 9.16
C GLY A 65 1.21 -3.76 7.89
N ILE A 66 1.92 -3.51 6.79
CA ILE A 66 1.78 -4.28 5.54
C ILE A 66 2.16 -5.75 5.77
N ILE A 67 3.24 -6.01 6.49
CA ILE A 67 3.67 -7.38 6.80
C ILE A 67 2.63 -8.09 7.68
N ALA A 68 2.11 -7.42 8.71
CA ALA A 68 1.10 -7.98 9.60
C ALA A 68 -0.24 -8.25 8.89
N SER A 69 -0.59 -7.43 7.87
CA SER A 69 -1.82 -7.55 7.10
C SER A 69 -1.76 -8.50 5.91
N GLY A 70 -0.62 -9.09 5.61
CA GLY A 70 -0.41 -9.83 4.37
C GLY A 70 -1.27 -11.09 4.19
N PHE A 71 -1.85 -11.63 5.29
CA PHE A 71 -2.80 -12.74 5.24
C PHE A 71 -4.27 -12.30 5.17
N CYS A 72 -4.53 -10.99 5.16
CA CYS A 72 -5.89 -10.44 5.18
C CYS A 72 -6.69 -10.79 3.92
N ASP A 73 -6.05 -10.88 2.76
CA ASP A 73 -6.73 -11.24 1.51
C ASP A 73 -7.21 -12.70 1.52
N ALA A 74 -6.44 -13.61 2.15
CA ALA A 74 -6.89 -14.98 2.39
C ALA A 74 -8.12 -15.03 3.32
N CYS A 75 -8.15 -14.17 4.32
CA CYS A 75 -9.30 -14.01 5.22
C CYS A 75 -10.55 -13.53 4.44
N ILE A 76 -10.39 -12.53 3.57
CA ILE A 76 -11.48 -12.03 2.71
C ILE A 76 -12.05 -13.16 1.85
N GLN A 77 -11.18 -13.90 1.16
CA GLN A 77 -11.58 -15.01 0.30
C GLN A 77 -12.31 -16.11 1.10
N ARG A 78 -11.77 -16.51 2.24
CA ARG A 78 -12.36 -17.56 3.10
C ARG A 78 -13.73 -17.16 3.62
N ILE A 79 -13.86 -15.94 4.14
CA ILE A 79 -15.15 -15.44 4.65
C ILE A 79 -16.18 -15.33 3.53
N ALA A 80 -15.79 -14.89 2.33
CA ALA A 80 -16.70 -14.83 1.19
C ALA A 80 -17.22 -16.22 0.80
N GLN A 81 -16.35 -17.25 0.82
CA GLN A 81 -16.75 -18.65 0.57
C GLN A 81 -17.72 -19.16 1.63
N LEU A 82 -17.41 -18.95 2.91
CA LEU A 82 -18.27 -19.40 4.04
C LEU A 82 -19.62 -18.69 4.04
N ARG A 83 -19.64 -17.40 3.65
CA ARG A 83 -20.88 -16.63 3.49
C ARG A 83 -21.75 -17.22 2.38
N ALA A 84 -21.17 -17.57 1.25
CA ALA A 84 -21.90 -18.21 0.15
C ALA A 84 -22.44 -19.59 0.53
N ALA A 85 -21.72 -20.32 1.40
CA ALA A 85 -22.15 -21.61 1.94
C ALA A 85 -23.14 -21.51 3.11
N GLY A 86 -23.43 -20.31 3.65
CA GLY A 86 -24.31 -20.11 4.82
C GLY A 86 -23.71 -20.54 6.16
N GLU A 87 -22.40 -20.77 6.23
CA GLU A 87 -21.69 -21.30 7.41
C GLU A 87 -21.28 -20.20 8.40
N ALA A 88 -22.26 -19.57 9.10
CA ALA A 88 -22.04 -18.44 9.99
C ALA A 88 -21.07 -18.75 11.15
N ALA A 89 -21.14 -19.93 11.75
CA ALA A 89 -20.27 -20.33 12.86
C ALA A 89 -18.79 -20.37 12.42
N TRP A 90 -18.51 -20.93 11.26
CA TRP A 90 -17.15 -20.99 10.71
C TRP A 90 -16.60 -19.61 10.32
N MET A 91 -17.45 -18.68 9.86
CA MET A 91 -17.02 -17.30 9.65
C MET A 91 -16.46 -16.66 10.93
N VAL A 92 -17.12 -16.86 12.07
CA VAL A 92 -16.64 -16.35 13.38
C VAL A 92 -15.32 -17.01 13.76
N HIS A 93 -15.18 -18.33 13.56
CA HIS A 93 -13.92 -19.04 13.83
C HIS A 93 -12.78 -18.53 12.92
N THR A 94 -13.05 -18.29 11.64
CA THR A 94 -12.07 -17.71 10.69
C THR A 94 -11.61 -16.32 11.14
N VAL A 95 -12.54 -15.43 11.53
CA VAL A 95 -12.22 -14.09 12.05
C VAL A 95 -11.35 -14.18 13.30
N ARG A 96 -11.72 -15.03 14.26
CA ARG A 96 -10.96 -15.21 15.51
C ARG A 96 -9.57 -15.80 15.28
N SER A 97 -9.42 -16.75 14.34
CA SER A 97 -8.12 -17.32 13.95
C SER A 97 -7.26 -16.28 13.25
N MET A 98 -7.85 -15.46 12.38
CA MET A 98 -7.13 -14.37 11.71
C MET A 98 -6.68 -13.28 12.71
N LEU A 99 -7.51 -12.98 13.73
CA LEU A 99 -7.11 -12.09 14.83
C LEU A 99 -5.92 -12.66 15.60
N GLY A 100 -5.87 -13.98 15.82
CA GLY A 100 -4.73 -14.65 16.43
C GLY A 100 -3.45 -14.48 15.59
N ILE A 101 -3.54 -14.72 14.27
CA ILE A 101 -2.41 -14.55 13.33
C ILE A 101 -1.95 -13.09 13.33
N GLY A 102 -2.86 -12.13 13.17
CA GLY A 102 -2.56 -10.70 13.14
C GLY A 102 -1.95 -10.19 14.44
N LEU A 103 -2.42 -10.70 15.58
CA LEU A 103 -1.89 -10.38 16.91
C LEU A 103 -0.46 -10.90 17.07
N ILE A 104 -0.19 -12.15 16.70
CA ILE A 104 1.18 -12.71 16.80
C ILE A 104 2.13 -11.98 15.87
N LEU A 105 1.78 -11.80 14.60
CA LEU A 105 2.62 -11.08 13.66
C LEU A 105 2.85 -9.64 14.11
N GLY A 106 1.80 -8.95 14.54
CA GLY A 106 1.90 -7.60 15.08
C GLY A 106 2.76 -7.53 16.32
N LEU A 107 2.64 -8.50 17.24
CA LEU A 107 3.46 -8.57 18.47
C LEU A 107 4.92 -8.85 18.16
N VAL A 108 5.21 -9.82 17.29
CA VAL A 108 6.60 -10.14 16.89
C VAL A 108 7.26 -8.92 16.28
N LEU A 109 6.59 -8.24 15.34
CA LEU A 109 7.11 -7.04 14.69
C LEU A 109 7.25 -5.88 15.69
N ALA A 110 6.30 -5.69 16.59
CA ALA A 110 6.37 -4.68 17.64
C ALA A 110 7.57 -4.92 18.57
N VAL A 111 7.77 -6.16 19.02
CA VAL A 111 8.92 -6.53 19.86
C VAL A 111 10.25 -6.32 19.11
N LEU A 112 10.32 -6.71 17.84
CA LEU A 112 11.52 -6.49 17.02
C LEU A 112 11.87 -4.99 16.93
N VAL A 113 10.87 -4.14 16.65
CA VAL A 113 11.09 -2.68 16.59
C VAL A 113 11.44 -2.12 17.97
N TRP A 114 10.78 -2.58 19.04
CA TRP A 114 11.07 -2.16 20.42
C TRP A 114 12.51 -2.46 20.82
N VAL A 115 12.98 -3.66 20.53
CA VAL A 115 14.36 -4.12 20.83
C VAL A 115 15.39 -3.41 19.93
N ALA A 116 15.06 -3.17 18.66
CA ALA A 116 15.94 -2.46 17.73
C ALA A 116 15.98 -0.93 17.98
N ALA A 117 14.98 -0.36 18.63
CA ALA A 117 14.86 1.09 18.84
C ALA A 117 16.09 1.73 19.49
N PRO A 118 16.68 1.23 20.60
CA PRO A 118 17.86 1.82 21.19
C PRO A 118 19.06 1.89 20.25
N TYR A 119 19.25 0.87 19.42
CA TYR A 119 20.32 0.84 18.41
C TYR A 119 20.04 1.85 17.28
N ALA A 120 18.80 1.89 16.79
CA ALA A 120 18.41 2.80 15.73
C ALA A 120 18.48 4.28 16.14
N THR A 121 18.17 4.61 17.40
CA THR A 121 18.17 5.99 17.88
C THR A 121 19.52 6.66 17.81
N SER A 122 20.60 5.95 18.07
CA SER A 122 21.97 6.49 17.97
C SER A 122 22.32 6.91 16.54
N ARG A 123 21.68 6.34 15.55
CA ARG A 123 21.89 6.62 14.12
C ARG A 123 20.92 7.66 13.59
N ILE A 124 19.66 7.64 14.04
CA ILE A 124 18.59 8.51 13.55
C ILE A 124 18.69 9.90 14.17
N SER A 125 19.12 10.02 15.44
CA SER A 125 19.20 11.29 16.15
C SER A 125 20.12 12.29 15.45
N VAL A 126 19.74 13.56 15.54
CA VAL A 126 20.54 14.66 14.99
C VAL A 126 20.92 15.56 16.15
N PRO A 127 22.21 15.71 16.48
CA PRO A 127 22.64 16.55 17.58
C PRO A 127 22.00 17.94 17.54
N GLN A 128 21.56 18.43 18.69
CA GLN A 128 20.90 19.74 18.89
C GLN A 128 19.50 19.92 18.23
N LEU A 129 19.09 19.05 17.30
CA LEU A 129 17.78 19.16 16.62
C LEU A 129 16.78 18.13 17.14
N VAL A 130 17.16 16.86 17.17
CA VAL A 130 16.33 15.74 17.64
C VAL A 130 17.13 14.87 18.59
N SER A 131 16.72 14.83 19.85
CA SER A 131 17.42 14.06 20.88
C SER A 131 17.25 12.56 20.72
N GLN A 132 18.23 11.78 21.21
CA GLN A 132 18.11 10.31 21.25
C GLN A 132 16.88 9.83 22.02
N ARG A 133 16.51 10.56 23.09
CA ARG A 133 15.31 10.26 23.90
C ARG A 133 14.03 10.42 23.08
N GLU A 134 13.92 11.47 22.27
CA GLU A 134 12.76 11.70 21.39
C GLU A 134 12.66 10.63 20.30
N CYS A 135 13.79 10.27 19.67
CA CYS A 135 13.85 9.18 18.73
C CYS A 135 13.40 7.85 19.37
N LEU A 136 13.90 7.55 20.57
CA LEU A 136 13.57 6.31 21.29
C LEU A 136 12.07 6.26 21.63
N ILE A 137 11.51 7.34 22.18
CA ILE A 137 10.09 7.40 22.52
C ILE A 137 9.24 7.26 21.23
N SER A 138 9.61 7.95 20.15
CA SER A 138 8.90 7.89 18.87
C SER A 138 8.88 6.47 18.30
N LEU A 139 10.01 5.74 18.31
CA LEU A 139 10.08 4.36 17.84
C LEU A 139 9.35 3.38 18.77
N ARG A 140 9.35 3.63 20.09
CA ARG A 140 8.54 2.83 21.04
C ARG A 140 7.05 3.04 20.84
N ILE A 141 6.59 4.27 20.60
CA ILE A 141 5.20 4.53 20.22
C ILE A 141 4.89 3.82 18.89
N ALA A 142 5.79 3.92 17.91
CA ALA A 142 5.62 3.24 16.63
C ALA A 142 5.46 1.72 16.81
N SER A 143 6.21 1.08 17.72
CA SER A 143 6.07 -0.35 17.99
C SER A 143 4.69 -0.73 18.54
N VAL A 144 4.12 0.08 19.44
CA VAL A 144 2.75 -0.10 19.93
C VAL A 144 1.73 0.08 18.79
N LEU A 145 1.93 1.06 17.92
CA LEU A 145 1.04 1.30 16.78
C LEU A 145 1.08 0.17 15.76
N ILE A 146 2.21 -0.52 15.61
CA ILE A 146 2.33 -1.73 14.76
C ILE A 146 1.36 -2.82 15.25
N LEU A 147 1.32 -3.08 16.55
CA LEU A 147 0.40 -4.05 17.13
C LEU A 147 -1.06 -3.69 16.85
N VAL A 148 -1.42 -2.42 17.06
CA VAL A 148 -2.79 -1.92 16.79
C VAL A 148 -3.13 -2.05 15.30
N ARG A 149 -2.18 -1.75 14.39
CA ARG A 149 -2.35 -1.92 12.93
C ARG A 149 -2.58 -3.37 12.54
N GLY A 150 -1.86 -4.32 13.15
CA GLY A 150 -2.09 -5.75 12.91
C GLY A 150 -3.52 -6.18 13.24
N ILE A 151 -4.08 -5.66 14.33
CA ILE A 151 -5.46 -5.92 14.73
C ILE A 151 -6.46 -5.20 13.81
N GLU A 152 -6.26 -3.91 13.53
CA GLU A 152 -7.11 -3.08 12.67
C GLU A 152 -7.28 -3.71 11.28
N SER A 153 -6.18 -4.22 10.69
CA SER A 153 -6.18 -4.80 9.35
C SER A 153 -7.15 -5.98 9.21
N VAL A 154 -7.31 -6.78 10.27
CA VAL A 154 -8.28 -7.87 10.30
C VAL A 154 -9.70 -7.31 10.28
N GLY A 155 -10.00 -6.30 11.09
CA GLY A 155 -11.31 -5.63 11.08
C GLY A 155 -11.69 -5.10 9.70
N VAL A 156 -10.76 -4.38 9.05
CA VAL A 156 -10.94 -3.86 7.69
C VAL A 156 -11.22 -4.98 6.69
N SER A 157 -10.49 -6.09 6.77
CA SER A 157 -10.61 -7.22 5.84
C SER A 157 -11.96 -7.91 5.96
N VAL A 158 -12.42 -8.12 7.18
CA VAL A 158 -13.73 -8.74 7.43
C VAL A 158 -14.85 -7.87 6.87
N HIS A 159 -14.83 -6.56 7.11
CA HIS A 159 -15.81 -5.65 6.52
C HIS A 159 -15.79 -5.65 4.99
N ARG A 160 -14.59 -5.78 4.37
CA ARG A 160 -14.46 -5.93 2.91
C ARG A 160 -15.10 -7.22 2.42
N ALA A 161 -14.92 -8.34 3.13
CA ALA A 161 -15.52 -9.62 2.78
C ALA A 161 -17.06 -9.59 2.81
N PHE A 162 -17.63 -8.73 3.63
CA PHE A 162 -19.08 -8.49 3.69
C PHE A 162 -19.58 -7.41 2.73
N GLU A 163 -18.70 -6.88 1.87
CA GLU A 163 -19.01 -5.77 0.94
C GLU A 163 -19.52 -4.50 1.65
N SER A 164 -19.25 -4.37 2.95
CA SER A 164 -19.63 -3.21 3.76
C SER A 164 -18.55 -2.11 3.70
N TYR A 165 -18.14 -1.74 2.46
CA TYR A 165 -17.06 -0.78 2.20
C TYR A 165 -17.33 0.60 2.82
N SER A 166 -18.57 1.09 2.74
CA SER A 166 -18.91 2.45 3.16
C SER A 166 -18.64 2.70 4.64
N SER A 167 -18.94 1.74 5.51
CA SER A 167 -18.76 1.87 6.96
C SER A 167 -17.28 1.91 7.34
N THR A 168 -16.50 0.96 6.84
CA THR A 168 -15.06 0.85 7.14
C THR A 168 -14.27 2.02 6.56
N VAL A 169 -14.56 2.39 5.31
CA VAL A 169 -13.90 3.53 4.65
C VAL A 169 -14.16 4.82 5.40
N LYS A 170 -15.38 5.06 5.87
CA LYS A 170 -15.70 6.25 6.68
C LYS A 170 -14.87 6.32 7.96
N ILE A 171 -14.76 5.21 8.70
CA ILE A 171 -13.95 5.19 9.93
C ILE A 171 -12.47 5.37 9.60
N SER A 172 -11.92 4.62 8.63
CA SER A 172 -10.51 4.70 8.25
C SER A 172 -10.15 6.10 7.73
N THR A 173 -11.00 6.70 6.89
CA THR A 173 -10.80 8.06 6.38
C THR A 173 -10.90 9.09 7.50
N ALA A 174 -11.88 8.96 8.41
CA ALA A 174 -12.00 9.84 9.56
C ALA A 174 -10.75 9.78 10.45
N VAL A 175 -10.24 8.59 10.76
CA VAL A 175 -9.00 8.41 11.53
C VAL A 175 -7.82 9.09 10.85
N ARG A 176 -7.66 8.92 9.53
CA ARG A 176 -6.58 9.55 8.75
C ARG A 176 -6.69 11.08 8.76
N VAL A 177 -7.88 11.61 8.49
CA VAL A 177 -8.13 13.05 8.48
C VAL A 177 -7.89 13.66 9.85
N LEU A 178 -8.41 13.05 10.92
CA LEU A 178 -8.20 13.49 12.29
C LEU A 178 -6.72 13.45 12.68
N THR A 179 -6.00 12.40 12.28
CA THR A 179 -4.54 12.29 12.48
C THR A 179 -3.79 13.44 11.80
N LEU A 180 -4.14 13.77 10.56
CA LEU A 180 -3.49 14.84 9.81
C LEU A 180 -3.84 16.22 10.35
N ILE A 181 -5.09 16.48 10.72
CA ILE A 181 -5.52 17.72 11.34
C ILE A 181 -4.82 17.91 12.68
N SER A 182 -4.77 16.87 13.53
CA SER A 182 -4.07 16.92 14.81
C SER A 182 -2.57 17.12 14.66
N ALA A 183 -1.94 16.51 13.63
CA ALA A 183 -0.53 16.74 13.34
C ALA A 183 -0.26 18.21 13.00
N ALA A 184 -1.09 18.81 12.15
CA ALA A 184 -0.99 20.23 11.83
C ALA A 184 -1.22 21.15 13.04
N ALA A 185 -2.24 20.86 13.85
CA ALA A 185 -2.56 21.64 15.05
C ALA A 185 -1.45 21.55 16.11
N LEU A 186 -0.94 20.34 16.37
CA LEU A 186 0.17 20.12 17.31
C LEU A 186 1.46 20.78 16.82
N ALA A 187 1.76 20.72 15.52
CA ALA A 187 2.91 21.41 14.96
C ALA A 187 2.80 22.94 15.12
N GLN A 188 1.60 23.50 14.88
CA GLN A 188 1.37 24.94 15.07
C GLN A 188 1.52 25.37 16.54
N SER A 189 1.17 24.52 17.49
CA SER A 189 1.36 24.76 18.94
C SER A 189 2.75 24.41 19.46
N GLY A 190 3.70 24.04 18.57
CA GLY A 190 5.09 23.76 18.93
C GLY A 190 5.33 22.39 19.57
N HIS A 191 4.33 21.49 19.53
CA HIS A 191 4.48 20.12 20.01
C HIS A 191 5.24 19.27 18.99
N ARG A 192 6.21 18.48 19.47
CA ARG A 192 7.11 17.69 18.64
C ARG A 192 6.50 16.37 18.12
N THR A 193 7.25 15.63 17.33
CA THR A 193 6.86 14.35 16.70
C THR A 193 6.27 13.33 17.66
N VAL A 194 6.77 13.27 18.91
CA VAL A 194 6.23 12.36 19.95
C VAL A 194 4.74 12.60 20.17
N SER A 195 4.32 13.86 20.28
CA SER A 195 2.90 14.23 20.49
C SER A 195 2.04 13.88 19.27
N ILE A 196 2.56 14.09 18.06
CA ILE A 196 1.88 13.72 16.80
C ILE A 196 1.65 12.21 16.75
N LEU A 197 2.66 11.39 17.06
CA LEU A 197 2.55 9.94 17.08
C LEU A 197 1.60 9.44 18.18
N THR A 198 1.60 10.09 19.33
CA THR A 198 0.68 9.76 20.44
C THR A 198 -0.77 9.99 20.03
N MET A 199 -1.08 11.14 19.43
CA MET A 199 -2.43 11.43 18.91
C MET A 199 -2.82 10.49 17.77
N THR A 200 -1.88 10.16 16.87
CA THR A 200 -2.08 9.10 15.86
C THR A 200 -2.51 7.80 16.53
N GLY A 201 -1.88 7.42 17.63
CA GLY A 201 -2.21 6.23 18.40
C GLY A 201 -3.62 6.27 18.99
N ILE A 202 -4.00 7.38 19.59
CA ILE A 202 -5.33 7.56 20.18
C ILE A 202 -6.42 7.39 19.10
N PHE A 203 -6.27 8.08 17.96
CA PHE A 203 -7.25 7.95 16.87
C PHE A 203 -7.27 6.57 16.26
N LEU A 204 -6.11 5.92 16.10
CA LEU A 204 -6.01 4.57 15.57
C LEU A 204 -6.69 3.55 16.50
N ILE A 205 -6.44 3.63 17.81
CA ILE A 205 -7.08 2.77 18.82
C ILE A 205 -8.59 3.01 18.84
N GLY A 206 -9.03 4.28 18.84
CA GLY A 206 -10.44 4.63 18.79
C GLY A 206 -11.14 4.12 17.52
N GLY A 207 -10.51 4.30 16.36
CA GLY A 207 -11.02 3.79 15.08
C GLY A 207 -11.11 2.26 15.06
N THR A 208 -10.08 1.58 15.55
CA THR A 208 -10.07 0.10 15.67
C THR A 208 -11.18 -0.36 16.59
N TYR A 209 -11.38 0.27 17.74
CA TYR A 209 -12.46 -0.04 18.66
C TYR A 209 -13.85 0.10 17.99
N LEU A 210 -14.08 1.21 17.27
CA LEU A 210 -15.33 1.45 16.55
C LEU A 210 -15.58 0.39 15.47
N GLN A 211 -14.55 0.02 14.70
CA GLN A 211 -14.63 -1.04 13.70
C GLN A 211 -15.00 -2.39 14.33
N PHE A 212 -14.35 -2.76 15.44
CA PHE A 212 -14.66 -4.01 16.13
C PHE A 212 -16.04 -4.01 16.81
N ARG A 213 -16.48 -2.86 17.32
CA ARG A 213 -17.86 -2.71 17.83
C ARG A 213 -18.89 -2.98 16.75
N GLN A 214 -18.70 -2.38 15.54
CA GLN A 214 -19.57 -2.62 14.40
C GLN A 214 -19.51 -4.08 13.94
N LEU A 215 -18.32 -4.66 13.91
CA LEU A 215 -18.11 -6.05 13.50
C LEU A 215 -18.81 -7.04 14.44
N ARG A 216 -18.76 -6.81 15.76
CA ARG A 216 -19.49 -7.63 16.74
C ARG A 216 -21.00 -7.59 16.51
N ALA A 217 -21.54 -6.40 16.32
CA ALA A 217 -22.97 -6.20 16.02
C ALA A 217 -23.36 -6.90 14.71
N PHE A 218 -22.50 -6.83 13.70
CA PHE A 218 -22.74 -7.43 12.40
C PHE A 218 -22.69 -8.97 12.40
N LEU A 219 -21.76 -9.55 13.16
CA LEU A 219 -21.62 -11.00 13.31
C LEU A 219 -22.58 -11.59 14.37
N GLY A 220 -23.30 -10.76 15.13
CA GLY A 220 -24.18 -11.21 16.20
C GLY A 220 -23.45 -11.88 17.38
N VAL A 221 -22.17 -11.54 17.60
CA VAL A 221 -21.35 -12.18 18.65
C VAL A 221 -20.98 -11.20 19.75
N VAL A 222 -20.97 -11.69 20.99
CA VAL A 222 -20.62 -10.88 22.17
C VAL A 222 -19.11 -10.61 22.23
N SER A 223 -18.28 -11.57 21.82
CA SER A 223 -16.83 -11.49 21.91
C SER A 223 -16.13 -12.03 20.66
N LEU A 224 -15.09 -11.31 20.24
CA LEU A 224 -14.16 -11.69 19.16
C LEU A 224 -12.75 -11.94 19.71
N MET A 225 -12.64 -12.68 20.82
CA MET A 225 -11.30 -13.03 21.35
C MET A 225 -10.52 -13.87 20.33
N PRO A 226 -9.22 -13.58 20.13
CA PRO A 226 -8.37 -14.37 19.23
C PRO A 226 -8.31 -15.81 19.71
N ILE A 227 -8.44 -16.75 18.79
CA ILE A 227 -8.31 -18.19 19.02
C ILE A 227 -7.48 -18.79 17.91
N PHE A 228 -6.64 -19.77 18.23
CA PHE A 228 -5.93 -20.56 17.25
C PHE A 228 -6.68 -21.86 16.99
N GLN A 229 -7.49 -21.87 15.94
CA GLN A 229 -8.09 -23.10 15.46
C GLN A 229 -7.17 -23.73 14.42
N PRO A 230 -6.54 -24.90 14.67
CA PRO A 230 -5.48 -25.44 13.83
C PRO A 230 -5.89 -25.58 12.36
N ARG A 231 -7.13 -26.01 12.11
CA ARG A 231 -7.69 -26.21 10.77
C ARG A 231 -7.76 -24.87 9.99
N GLU A 232 -8.42 -23.87 10.56
CA GLU A 232 -8.58 -22.56 9.91
C GLU A 232 -7.25 -21.79 9.80
N THR A 233 -6.41 -21.86 10.85
CA THR A 233 -5.09 -21.24 10.85
C THR A 233 -4.20 -21.81 9.73
N ARG A 234 -4.11 -23.14 9.57
CA ARG A 234 -3.36 -23.78 8.50
C ARG A 234 -3.90 -23.40 7.13
N LEU A 235 -5.21 -23.34 6.97
CA LEU A 235 -5.85 -22.96 5.72
C LEU A 235 -5.56 -21.51 5.35
N LEU A 236 -5.69 -20.58 6.30
CA LEU A 236 -5.38 -19.16 6.09
C LEU A 236 -3.91 -18.93 5.74
N LEU A 237 -2.99 -19.59 6.43
CA LEU A 237 -1.56 -19.51 6.14
C LEU A 237 -1.23 -20.10 4.76
N GLY A 238 -1.82 -21.25 4.40
CA GLY A 238 -1.61 -21.87 3.09
C GLY A 238 -2.11 -21.02 1.93
N LEU A 239 -3.30 -20.43 2.06
CA LEU A 239 -3.87 -19.55 1.04
C LEU A 239 -3.12 -18.21 0.95
N GLY A 240 -2.67 -17.69 2.09
CA GLY A 240 -2.13 -16.34 2.19
C GLY A 240 -0.63 -16.20 1.96
N ILE A 241 0.16 -17.30 1.99
CA ILE A 241 1.62 -17.23 1.96
C ILE A 241 2.17 -16.50 0.71
N PHE A 242 1.62 -16.76 -0.46
CA PHE A 242 2.08 -16.09 -1.69
C PHE A 242 1.70 -14.62 -1.72
N VAL A 243 0.52 -14.26 -1.21
CA VAL A 243 0.08 -12.86 -1.09
C VAL A 243 0.96 -12.13 -0.08
N TRP A 244 1.28 -12.80 1.03
CA TRP A 244 2.18 -12.27 2.05
C TRP A 244 3.60 -12.01 1.52
N LEU A 245 4.14 -12.92 0.71
CA LEU A 245 5.44 -12.70 0.03
C LEU A 245 5.41 -11.51 -0.93
N GLN A 246 4.30 -11.31 -1.65
CA GLN A 246 4.12 -10.12 -2.48
C GLN A 246 4.05 -8.84 -1.64
N ALA A 247 3.38 -8.88 -0.48
CA ALA A 247 3.30 -7.76 0.46
C ALA A 247 4.69 -7.37 0.99
N LEU A 248 5.54 -8.36 1.33
CA LEU A 248 6.95 -8.10 1.69
C LEU A 248 7.69 -7.33 0.60
N GLY A 249 7.54 -7.74 -0.67
CA GLY A 249 8.10 -6.99 -1.79
C GLY A 249 7.55 -5.56 -1.90
N GLY A 250 6.28 -5.34 -1.55
CA GLY A 250 5.65 -4.01 -1.48
C GLY A 250 6.28 -3.10 -0.44
N VAL A 251 6.69 -3.67 0.71
CA VAL A 251 7.41 -2.93 1.77
C VAL A 251 8.75 -2.42 1.27
N VAL A 252 9.50 -3.25 0.54
CA VAL A 252 10.80 -2.85 -0.02
C VAL A 252 10.66 -1.62 -0.91
N PHE A 253 9.67 -1.61 -1.81
CA PHE A 253 9.44 -0.48 -2.69
C PHE A 253 8.91 0.76 -1.96
N GLY A 254 7.98 0.59 -1.02
CA GLY A 254 7.20 1.69 -0.46
C GLY A 254 7.77 2.34 0.79
N GLN A 255 8.58 1.62 1.58
CA GLN A 255 8.96 2.06 2.92
C GLN A 255 10.44 1.86 3.27
N PHE A 256 11.09 0.84 2.68
CA PHE A 256 12.43 0.43 3.08
C PHE A 256 13.48 1.52 2.85
N ASP A 257 13.35 2.28 1.79
CA ASP A 257 14.23 3.39 1.44
C ASP A 257 14.35 4.46 2.55
N ARG A 258 13.22 4.84 3.15
CA ARG A 258 13.18 5.83 4.24
C ARG A 258 13.76 5.29 5.53
N ILE A 259 13.49 4.02 5.81
CA ILE A 259 14.05 3.34 6.98
C ILE A 259 15.57 3.20 6.82
N LEU A 260 16.02 2.74 5.66
CA LEU A 260 17.45 2.61 5.33
C LEU A 260 18.15 3.96 5.45
N LEU A 261 17.61 5.00 4.80
CA LEU A 261 18.16 6.34 4.83
C LEU A 261 18.19 6.91 6.25
N GLY A 262 17.14 6.67 7.05
CA GLY A 262 17.06 7.11 8.44
C GLY A 262 18.14 6.51 9.32
N VAL A 263 18.39 5.20 9.19
CA VAL A 263 19.40 4.48 9.99
C VAL A 263 20.83 4.77 9.53
N THR A 264 21.04 5.10 8.25
CA THR A 264 22.39 5.34 7.71
C THR A 264 22.81 6.80 7.75
N SER A 265 21.86 7.74 7.52
CA SER A 265 22.14 9.17 7.30
C SER A 265 21.40 10.10 8.26
N GLY A 266 20.55 9.56 9.13
CA GLY A 266 19.81 10.31 10.14
C GLY A 266 18.52 10.97 9.62
N ALA A 267 17.71 11.46 10.55
CA ALA A 267 16.38 12.00 10.28
C ALA A 267 16.39 13.22 9.33
N LEU A 268 17.41 14.07 9.44
CA LEU A 268 17.51 15.29 8.63
C LEU A 268 17.55 15.02 7.13
N VAL A 269 18.26 13.94 6.72
CA VAL A 269 18.43 13.57 5.31
C VAL A 269 17.17 12.87 4.76
N VAL A 270 16.37 12.24 5.63
CA VAL A 270 15.09 11.61 5.23
C VAL A 270 14.06 12.64 4.80
N ALA A 271 14.07 13.83 5.39
CA ALA A 271 13.05 14.84 5.17
C ALA A 271 12.90 15.27 3.69
N PRO A 272 13.95 15.75 2.99
CA PRO A 272 13.85 16.14 1.59
C PRO A 272 13.50 14.97 0.68
N TYR A 273 14.01 13.76 0.97
CA TYR A 273 13.70 12.56 0.22
C TYR A 273 12.22 12.16 0.35
N ALA A 274 11.71 12.12 1.58
CA ALA A 274 10.31 11.78 1.85
C ALA A 274 9.35 12.77 1.17
N LEU A 275 9.70 14.06 1.17
CA LEU A 275 8.91 15.08 0.48
C LEU A 275 8.88 14.84 -1.04
N CYS A 276 10.03 14.56 -1.67
CA CYS A 276 10.10 14.22 -3.08
C CYS A 276 9.23 13.00 -3.45
N ILE A 277 9.26 11.95 -2.60
CA ILE A 277 8.41 10.77 -2.78
C ILE A 277 6.92 11.14 -2.68
N GLN A 278 6.52 12.01 -1.76
CA GLN A 278 5.12 12.44 -1.62
C GLN A 278 4.61 13.17 -2.86
N PHE A 279 5.46 13.92 -3.55
CA PHE A 279 5.09 14.58 -4.81
C PHE A 279 5.09 13.63 -6.01
N ALA A 280 6.03 12.70 -6.08
CA ALA A 280 6.18 11.80 -7.22
C ALA A 280 5.27 10.55 -7.17
N GLN A 281 5.00 10.01 -5.99
CA GLN A 281 4.23 8.77 -5.81
C GLN A 281 2.78 8.86 -6.29
N PRO A 282 2.05 9.99 -6.14
CA PRO A 282 0.70 10.13 -6.69
C PRO A 282 0.62 9.89 -8.19
N LEU A 283 1.68 10.17 -8.96
CA LEU A 283 1.72 9.91 -10.40
C LEU A 283 1.53 8.40 -10.70
N PHE A 284 2.27 7.54 -10.01
CA PHE A 284 2.08 6.09 -10.10
C PHE A 284 0.69 5.65 -9.59
N GLY A 285 0.23 6.22 -8.48
CA GLY A 285 -1.07 5.92 -7.91
C GLY A 285 -2.24 6.26 -8.83
N LEU A 286 -2.17 7.40 -9.53
CA LEU A 286 -3.17 7.82 -10.53
C LEU A 286 -3.20 6.86 -11.73
N THR A 287 -2.03 6.45 -12.23
CA THR A 287 -1.97 5.47 -13.32
C THR A 287 -2.54 4.12 -12.91
N ALA A 288 -2.19 3.64 -11.71
CA ALA A 288 -2.69 2.36 -11.19
C ALA A 288 -4.21 2.40 -10.97
N SER A 289 -4.74 3.47 -10.40
CA SER A 289 -6.18 3.62 -10.17
C SER A 289 -6.95 3.84 -11.48
N GLY A 290 -6.43 4.69 -12.36
CA GLY A 290 -7.07 5.01 -13.63
C GLY A 290 -7.16 3.84 -14.60
N LEU A 291 -6.16 2.94 -14.57
CA LEU A 291 -6.13 1.75 -15.42
C LEU A 291 -6.69 0.48 -14.77
N HIS A 292 -7.13 0.57 -13.51
CA HIS A 292 -7.65 -0.61 -12.80
C HIS A 292 -8.85 -1.26 -13.51
N PHE A 293 -9.65 -0.48 -14.25
CA PHE A 293 -10.77 -1.00 -15.04
C PHE A 293 -10.33 -1.95 -16.17
N LEU A 294 -9.08 -1.82 -16.65
CA LEU A 294 -8.55 -2.66 -17.73
C LEU A 294 -8.51 -4.14 -17.34
N PHE A 295 -8.24 -4.41 -16.07
CA PHE A 295 -8.19 -5.77 -15.54
C PHE A 295 -9.55 -6.51 -15.68
N PRO A 296 -10.66 -6.04 -15.10
CA PRO A 296 -11.96 -6.71 -15.24
C PRO A 296 -12.49 -6.67 -16.69
N TYR A 297 -12.23 -5.58 -17.43
CA TYR A 297 -12.64 -5.45 -18.82
C TYR A 297 -12.03 -6.52 -19.71
N LEU A 298 -10.73 -6.76 -19.62
CA LEU A 298 -10.04 -7.79 -20.39
C LEU A 298 -10.31 -9.20 -19.85
N SER A 299 -10.35 -9.39 -18.53
CA SER A 299 -10.64 -10.71 -17.92
C SER A 299 -11.99 -11.25 -18.32
N GLY A 300 -13.03 -10.41 -18.37
CA GLY A 300 -14.37 -10.81 -18.78
C GLY A 300 -14.48 -11.17 -20.27
N ARG A 301 -13.50 -10.78 -21.08
CA ARG A 301 -13.46 -11.02 -22.53
C ARG A 301 -12.32 -11.90 -22.98
N ALA A 302 -11.47 -12.37 -22.09
CA ALA A 302 -10.23 -13.09 -22.40
C ALA A 302 -10.44 -14.32 -23.29
N HIS A 303 -11.60 -14.98 -23.22
CA HIS A 303 -11.94 -16.17 -24.01
C HIS A 303 -12.60 -15.87 -25.36
N VAL A 304 -13.05 -14.65 -25.60
CA VAL A 304 -13.85 -14.27 -26.78
C VAL A 304 -13.18 -13.20 -27.63
N ILE A 305 -12.23 -12.44 -27.04
CA ILE A 305 -11.58 -11.31 -27.70
C ILE A 305 -10.62 -11.80 -28.79
N SER A 306 -10.74 -11.27 -30.01
CA SER A 306 -9.76 -11.54 -31.05
C SER A 306 -8.41 -10.89 -30.75
N LEU A 307 -7.31 -11.48 -31.23
CA LEU A 307 -5.96 -10.90 -31.06
C LEU A 307 -5.86 -9.46 -31.58
N VAL A 308 -6.55 -9.15 -32.66
CA VAL A 308 -6.59 -7.78 -33.23
C VAL A 308 -7.26 -6.82 -32.25
N ALA A 309 -8.43 -7.17 -31.72
CA ALA A 309 -9.15 -6.34 -30.77
C ALA A 309 -8.39 -6.21 -29.42
N LEU A 310 -7.71 -7.28 -28.99
CA LEU A 310 -6.84 -7.23 -27.81
C LEU A 310 -5.69 -6.24 -28.01
N ARG A 311 -4.97 -6.34 -29.15
CA ARG A 311 -3.88 -5.40 -29.52
C ARG A 311 -4.37 -3.96 -29.52
N GLN A 312 -5.49 -3.68 -30.16
CA GLN A 312 -6.06 -2.31 -30.22
C GLN A 312 -6.43 -1.80 -28.84
N THR A 313 -7.05 -2.61 -27.98
CA THR A 313 -7.44 -2.23 -26.63
C THR A 313 -6.20 -1.93 -25.76
N VAL A 314 -5.21 -2.82 -25.78
CA VAL A 314 -3.97 -2.63 -25.04
C VAL A 314 -3.20 -1.40 -25.55
N LEU A 315 -3.11 -1.22 -26.87
CA LEU A 315 -2.43 -0.05 -27.45
C LEU A 315 -3.13 1.27 -27.07
N LYS A 316 -4.46 1.32 -27.14
CA LYS A 316 -5.21 2.50 -26.67
C LYS A 316 -4.95 2.79 -25.20
N ALA A 317 -4.96 1.77 -24.34
CA ALA A 317 -4.64 1.91 -22.93
C ALA A 317 -3.19 2.37 -22.70
N MET A 318 -2.22 1.87 -23.47
CA MET A 318 -0.83 2.32 -23.44
C MET A 318 -0.69 3.80 -23.82
N ILE A 319 -1.35 4.24 -24.90
CA ILE A 319 -1.32 5.65 -25.35
C ILE A 319 -1.95 6.56 -24.29
N CYS A 320 -3.12 6.19 -23.77
CA CYS A 320 -3.76 6.96 -22.70
C CYS A 320 -2.86 7.04 -21.44
N ASN A 321 -2.24 5.93 -21.05
CA ASN A 321 -1.31 5.90 -19.92
C ASN A 321 -0.06 6.76 -20.19
N LEU A 322 0.52 6.66 -21.38
CA LEU A 322 1.66 7.46 -21.79
C LEU A 322 1.35 8.96 -21.73
N LEU A 323 0.21 9.37 -22.26
CA LEU A 323 -0.24 10.78 -22.20
C LEU A 323 -0.42 11.24 -20.76
N LEU A 324 -1.06 10.43 -19.92
CA LEU A 324 -1.27 10.76 -18.49
C LEU A 324 0.06 10.89 -17.76
N VAL A 325 0.99 9.95 -17.97
CA VAL A 325 2.30 9.94 -17.29
C VAL A 325 3.16 11.10 -17.79
N VAL A 326 3.24 11.33 -19.10
CA VAL A 326 4.04 12.41 -19.69
C VAL A 326 3.51 13.79 -19.26
N THR A 327 2.18 13.97 -19.30
CA THR A 327 1.56 15.24 -18.87
C THR A 327 1.76 15.44 -17.36
N GLY A 328 1.52 14.43 -16.53
CA GLY A 328 1.70 14.53 -15.09
C GLY A 328 3.16 14.72 -14.67
N ALA A 329 4.08 13.97 -15.26
CA ALA A 329 5.52 14.12 -15.01
C ALA A 329 6.04 15.45 -15.53
N GLY A 330 5.61 15.89 -16.72
CA GLY A 330 5.96 17.20 -17.28
C GLY A 330 5.49 18.35 -16.40
N LEU A 331 4.25 18.31 -15.92
CA LEU A 331 3.71 19.29 -14.98
C LEU A 331 4.51 19.33 -13.68
N LEU A 332 4.81 18.16 -13.11
CA LEU A 332 5.61 18.05 -11.88
C LEU A 332 7.08 18.47 -12.12
N ALA A 333 7.64 18.24 -13.29
CA ALA A 333 8.99 18.71 -13.63
C ALA A 333 9.04 20.23 -13.74
N LEU A 334 8.02 20.85 -14.34
CA LEU A 334 7.94 22.31 -14.52
C LEU A 334 7.66 23.05 -13.18
N LEU A 335 6.77 22.50 -12.36
CA LEU A 335 6.33 23.14 -11.12
C LEU A 335 7.10 22.66 -9.89
N GLY A 336 7.76 21.51 -9.96
CA GLY A 336 8.33 20.80 -8.82
C GLY A 336 9.36 21.62 -8.06
N ASP A 337 10.25 22.33 -8.74
CA ASP A 337 11.24 23.21 -8.10
C ASP A 337 10.56 24.31 -7.26
N ARG A 338 9.56 24.99 -7.82
CA ARG A 338 8.79 26.03 -7.12
C ARG A 338 8.00 25.47 -5.95
N LEU A 339 7.34 24.34 -6.18
CA LEU A 339 6.54 23.67 -5.15
C LEU A 339 7.43 23.18 -3.99
N LEU A 340 8.53 22.49 -4.27
CA LEU A 340 9.43 21.97 -3.26
C LEU A 340 10.07 23.08 -2.42
N ARG A 341 10.48 24.18 -3.04
CA ARG A 341 11.01 25.33 -2.29
C ARG A 341 9.94 26.04 -1.47
N ALA A 342 8.73 26.19 -1.99
CA ALA A 342 7.62 26.78 -1.24
C ALA A 342 7.20 25.91 -0.05
N TRP A 343 7.20 24.57 -0.23
CA TRP A 343 6.83 23.62 0.83
C TRP A 343 7.89 23.43 1.90
N ALA A 344 9.16 23.30 1.49
CA ALA A 344 10.26 22.92 2.38
C ALA A 344 11.12 24.08 2.87
N GLY A 345 10.90 25.28 2.33
CA GLY A 345 11.79 26.42 2.54
C GLY A 345 13.08 26.35 1.72
N PRO A 346 13.94 27.39 1.79
CA PRO A 346 15.08 27.54 0.88
C PRO A 346 16.14 26.45 1.03
N THR A 347 16.50 26.07 2.24
CA THR A 347 17.59 25.12 2.51
C THR A 347 17.21 23.68 2.16
N MET A 348 16.13 23.17 2.73
CA MET A 348 15.65 21.82 2.46
C MET A 348 15.11 21.70 1.04
N GLY A 349 14.44 22.75 0.53
CA GLY A 349 13.93 22.79 -0.83
C GLY A 349 15.04 22.67 -1.87
N HIS A 350 16.21 23.28 -1.65
CA HIS A 350 17.35 23.16 -2.54
C HIS A 350 17.86 21.71 -2.65
N VAL A 351 17.98 20.99 -1.53
CA VAL A 351 18.35 19.57 -1.53
C VAL A 351 17.28 18.72 -2.22
N ALA A 352 16.00 18.99 -1.92
CA ALA A 352 14.89 18.27 -2.54
C ALA A 352 14.85 18.44 -4.07
N THR A 353 15.06 19.66 -4.59
CA THR A 353 15.06 19.91 -6.03
C THR A 353 16.17 19.19 -6.78
N GLN A 354 17.33 18.97 -6.16
CA GLN A 354 18.43 18.22 -6.76
C GLN A 354 18.10 16.73 -6.96
N ILE A 355 17.37 16.10 -6.02
CA ILE A 355 17.06 14.68 -6.05
C ILE A 355 15.69 14.37 -6.65
N PHE A 356 14.85 15.37 -6.86
CA PHE A 356 13.49 15.20 -7.37
C PHE A 356 13.42 14.63 -8.80
N PRO A 357 14.24 15.09 -9.78
CA PRO A 357 14.16 14.59 -11.14
C PRO A 357 14.33 13.08 -11.29
N PRO A 358 15.34 12.41 -10.69
CA PRO A 358 15.44 10.95 -10.76
C PRO A 358 14.28 10.24 -10.04
N ILE A 359 13.78 10.77 -8.92
CA ILE A 359 12.62 10.19 -8.22
C ILE A 359 11.36 10.27 -9.08
N LEU A 360 11.13 11.42 -9.72
CA LEU A 360 10.01 11.63 -10.63
C LEU A 360 10.10 10.71 -11.84
N LEU A 361 11.28 10.62 -12.47
CA LEU A 361 11.51 9.72 -13.59
C LEU A 361 11.25 8.26 -13.22
N GLY A 362 11.77 7.80 -12.07
CA GLY A 362 11.51 6.45 -11.56
C GLY A 362 10.02 6.18 -11.36
N SER A 363 9.28 7.14 -10.82
CA SER A 363 7.82 7.04 -10.62
C SER A 363 7.05 7.05 -11.96
N ALA A 364 7.51 7.82 -12.94
CA ALA A 364 6.95 7.86 -14.28
C ALA A 364 7.14 6.52 -15.02
N LEU A 365 8.37 5.97 -15.02
CA LEU A 365 8.67 4.67 -15.63
C LEU A 365 7.85 3.55 -14.99
N LEU A 366 7.70 3.57 -13.66
CA LEU A 366 6.87 2.61 -12.94
C LEU A 366 5.39 2.77 -13.32
N GLY A 367 4.89 4.01 -13.46
CA GLY A 367 3.54 4.30 -13.93
C GLY A 367 3.28 3.74 -15.33
N LEU A 368 4.25 3.83 -16.24
CA LEU A 368 4.14 3.24 -17.57
C LEU A 368 4.00 1.71 -17.54
N SER A 369 4.63 1.02 -16.60
CA SER A 369 4.57 -0.45 -16.50
C SER A 369 3.19 -1.00 -16.10
N VAL A 370 2.30 -0.15 -15.56
CA VAL A 370 0.99 -0.54 -15.04
C VAL A 370 0.10 -1.17 -16.11
N THR A 371 0.10 -0.61 -17.32
CA THR A 371 -0.73 -1.15 -18.43
C THR A 371 -0.38 -2.60 -18.76
N ALA A 372 0.92 -2.90 -18.87
CA ALA A 372 1.38 -4.26 -19.17
C ALA A 372 1.06 -5.22 -18.02
N THR A 373 1.21 -4.75 -16.78
CA THR A 373 0.91 -5.53 -15.58
C THR A 373 -0.56 -5.94 -15.55
N TYR A 374 -1.49 -5.01 -15.74
CA TYR A 374 -2.93 -5.32 -15.72
C TYR A 374 -3.36 -6.14 -16.92
N ALA A 375 -2.80 -5.90 -18.10
CA ALA A 375 -3.08 -6.70 -19.28
C ALA A 375 -2.65 -8.18 -19.10
N LEU A 376 -1.44 -8.44 -18.60
CA LEU A 376 -0.97 -9.79 -18.32
C LEU A 376 -1.77 -10.47 -17.22
N GLN A 377 -2.11 -9.76 -16.14
CA GLN A 377 -2.97 -10.30 -15.09
C GLN A 377 -4.35 -10.68 -15.62
N ALA A 378 -4.94 -9.84 -16.46
CA ALA A 378 -6.24 -10.11 -17.07
C ALA A 378 -6.24 -11.32 -18.00
N LEU A 379 -5.09 -11.63 -18.63
CA LEU A 379 -4.88 -12.81 -19.45
C LEU A 379 -4.48 -14.06 -18.62
N GLY A 380 -4.55 -14.00 -17.30
CA GLY A 380 -4.25 -15.12 -16.41
C GLY A 380 -2.76 -15.37 -16.14
N LEU A 381 -1.86 -14.52 -16.65
CA LEU A 381 -0.41 -14.68 -16.52
C LEU A 381 0.13 -14.11 -15.19
N PHE A 382 -0.56 -14.38 -14.08
CA PHE A 382 -0.21 -13.89 -12.74
C PHE A 382 1.21 -14.31 -12.31
N ARG A 383 1.61 -15.56 -12.64
CA ARG A 383 2.95 -16.07 -12.31
C ARG A 383 4.05 -15.24 -12.97
N THR A 384 3.88 -14.89 -14.23
CA THR A 384 4.82 -14.04 -14.97
C THR A 384 4.94 -12.67 -14.33
N VAL A 385 3.80 -12.02 -14.02
CA VAL A 385 3.80 -10.73 -13.35
C VAL A 385 4.46 -10.80 -11.97
N ALA A 386 4.20 -11.86 -11.20
CA ALA A 386 4.81 -12.07 -9.89
C ALA A 386 6.33 -12.21 -9.99
N ILE A 387 6.86 -12.97 -10.94
CA ILE A 387 8.30 -13.15 -11.15
C ILE A 387 8.97 -11.81 -11.49
N PHE A 388 8.43 -11.04 -12.44
CA PHE A 388 8.99 -9.72 -12.80
C PHE A 388 8.90 -8.73 -11.63
N SER A 389 7.77 -8.72 -10.91
CA SER A 389 7.55 -7.82 -9.78
C SER A 389 8.47 -8.14 -8.60
N LEU A 390 8.56 -9.40 -8.18
CA LEU A 390 9.41 -9.81 -7.06
C LEU A 390 10.90 -9.72 -7.44
N GLY A 391 11.27 -10.17 -8.64
CA GLY A 391 12.64 -10.05 -9.15
C GLY A 391 13.09 -8.59 -9.21
N GLY A 392 12.26 -7.71 -9.78
CA GLY A 392 12.54 -6.27 -9.82
C GLY A 392 12.69 -5.64 -8.44
N ARG A 393 11.87 -6.03 -7.45
CA ARG A 393 11.99 -5.54 -6.07
C ARG A 393 13.23 -6.07 -5.35
N SER A 394 13.64 -7.29 -5.62
CA SER A 394 14.89 -7.84 -5.08
C SER A 394 16.10 -7.09 -5.63
N VAL A 395 16.12 -6.82 -6.94
CA VAL A 395 17.15 -5.99 -7.57
C VAL A 395 17.15 -4.56 -6.99
N LEU A 396 15.96 -3.97 -6.81
CA LEU A 396 15.83 -2.65 -6.17
C LEU A 396 16.47 -2.63 -4.78
N LEU A 397 16.23 -3.65 -3.94
CA LEU A 397 16.82 -3.74 -2.60
C LEU A 397 18.34 -3.72 -2.64
N VAL A 398 18.93 -4.53 -3.53
CA VAL A 398 20.40 -4.57 -3.72
C VAL A 398 20.92 -3.23 -4.23
N LEU A 399 20.24 -2.63 -5.23
CA LEU A 399 20.62 -1.33 -5.76
C LEU A 399 20.49 -0.19 -4.75
N MET A 400 19.46 -0.20 -3.91
CA MET A 400 19.30 0.79 -2.85
C MET A 400 20.51 0.76 -1.90
N ILE A 401 20.91 -0.43 -1.43
CA ILE A 401 22.03 -0.59 -0.50
C ILE A 401 23.34 -0.19 -1.20
N TYR A 402 23.59 -0.72 -2.40
CA TYR A 402 24.83 -0.49 -3.13
C TYR A 402 25.02 0.97 -3.56
N LEU A 403 24.03 1.54 -4.27
CA LEU A 403 24.14 2.90 -4.78
C LEU A 403 24.10 3.94 -3.66
N MET A 404 23.36 3.67 -2.58
CA MET A 404 23.36 4.56 -1.43
C MET A 404 24.71 4.58 -0.73
N HIS A 405 25.40 3.42 -0.62
CA HIS A 405 26.74 3.35 -0.04
C HIS A 405 27.75 4.20 -0.82
N HIS A 406 27.68 4.20 -2.16
CA HIS A 406 28.64 4.90 -3.02
C HIS A 406 28.26 6.36 -3.33
N PHE A 407 26.98 6.67 -3.49
CA PHE A 407 26.49 7.96 -3.97
C PHE A 407 25.50 8.63 -2.99
N GLY A 408 25.34 8.09 -1.78
CA GLY A 408 24.47 8.67 -0.76
C GLY A 408 23.02 8.81 -1.22
N LEU A 409 22.42 9.97 -0.94
CA LEU A 409 21.02 10.29 -1.26
C LEU A 409 20.74 10.27 -2.79
N TRP A 410 21.71 10.68 -3.59
CA TRP A 410 21.60 10.61 -5.06
C TRP A 410 21.53 9.17 -5.57
N GLY A 411 22.36 8.29 -5.01
CA GLY A 411 22.35 6.87 -5.33
C GLY A 411 21.02 6.20 -5.00
N LEU A 412 20.42 6.55 -3.86
CA LEU A 412 19.09 6.07 -3.48
C LEU A 412 18.02 6.54 -4.48
N SER A 413 18.08 7.79 -4.92
CA SER A 413 17.17 8.33 -5.93
C SER A 413 17.34 7.65 -7.29
N LEU A 414 18.59 7.35 -7.69
CA LEU A 414 18.90 6.64 -8.93
C LEU A 414 18.43 5.18 -8.90
N SER A 415 18.46 4.51 -7.75
CA SER A 415 17.93 3.14 -7.61
C SER A 415 16.46 3.04 -8.02
N ARG A 416 15.67 4.10 -7.80
CA ARG A 416 14.27 4.15 -8.23
C ARG A 416 14.13 4.28 -9.75
N VAL A 417 15.04 4.96 -10.43
CA VAL A 417 15.07 5.01 -11.90
C VAL A 417 15.38 3.62 -12.46
N CYS A 418 16.40 2.96 -11.92
CA CYS A 418 16.77 1.60 -12.32
C CYS A 418 15.59 0.63 -12.12
N TYR A 419 14.90 0.72 -10.98
CA TYR A 419 13.72 -0.10 -10.71
C TYR A 419 12.57 0.19 -11.69
N GLY A 420 12.30 1.46 -11.99
CA GLY A 420 11.31 1.84 -12.99
C GLY A 420 11.64 1.28 -14.38
N ALA A 421 12.92 1.34 -14.77
CA ALA A 421 13.39 0.74 -16.03
C ALA A 421 13.23 -0.79 -16.03
N ILE A 422 13.58 -1.48 -14.93
CA ILE A 422 13.38 -2.92 -14.78
C ILE A 422 11.89 -3.28 -14.84
N ALA A 423 11.02 -2.47 -14.24
CA ALA A 423 9.57 -2.71 -14.27
C ALA A 423 9.00 -2.66 -15.70
N LEU A 424 9.61 -1.92 -16.63
CA LEU A 424 9.22 -1.93 -18.04
C LEU A 424 9.50 -3.26 -18.75
N LEU A 425 10.38 -4.11 -18.22
CA LEU A 425 10.62 -5.44 -18.80
C LEU A 425 9.37 -6.32 -18.81
N VAL A 426 8.35 -5.97 -18.04
CA VAL A 426 7.04 -6.64 -18.07
C VAL A 426 6.36 -6.51 -19.44
N TYR A 427 6.78 -5.58 -20.29
CA TYR A 427 6.32 -5.50 -21.68
C TYR A 427 6.85 -6.62 -22.57
N LEU A 428 7.98 -7.23 -22.26
CA LEU A 428 8.55 -8.32 -23.05
C LEU A 428 7.58 -9.53 -23.16
N PRO A 429 7.07 -10.09 -22.04
CA PRO A 429 6.07 -11.16 -22.14
C PRO A 429 4.75 -10.67 -22.75
N LEU A 430 4.34 -9.42 -22.52
CA LEU A 430 3.14 -8.87 -23.13
C LEU A 430 3.26 -8.85 -24.67
N PHE A 431 4.36 -8.37 -25.22
CA PHE A 431 4.58 -8.35 -26.66
C PHE A 431 4.62 -9.75 -27.27
N ARG A 432 5.18 -10.76 -26.57
CA ARG A 432 5.16 -12.15 -27.01
C ARG A 432 3.72 -12.69 -27.11
N VAL A 433 2.87 -12.38 -26.14
CA VAL A 433 1.44 -12.75 -26.19
C VAL A 433 0.72 -12.02 -27.31
N LEU A 434 0.94 -10.72 -27.45
CA LEU A 434 0.33 -9.91 -28.51
C LEU A 434 0.84 -10.29 -29.91
N SER A 435 2.05 -10.85 -30.07
CA SER A 435 2.55 -11.36 -31.35
C SER A 435 1.97 -12.72 -31.74
N GLY A 436 1.21 -13.36 -30.84
CA GLY A 436 0.66 -14.71 -31.07
C GLY A 436 1.69 -15.84 -30.86
N ALA A 437 2.90 -15.50 -30.35
CA ALA A 437 3.95 -16.50 -30.10
C ALA A 437 3.66 -17.38 -28.87
N VAL A 438 2.73 -16.97 -28.01
CA VAL A 438 2.27 -17.72 -26.84
C VAL A 438 0.74 -17.72 -26.86
N THR A 439 0.13 -18.88 -27.12
CA THR A 439 -1.30 -19.07 -26.88
C THR A 439 -1.52 -18.99 -25.36
N ALA A 440 -2.43 -18.13 -24.90
CA ALA A 440 -2.84 -18.07 -23.51
C ALA A 440 -3.34 -19.47 -23.11
N SER A 441 -2.60 -20.15 -22.25
CA SER A 441 -3.00 -21.45 -21.71
C SER A 441 -4.32 -21.26 -20.98
N SER A 442 -5.37 -21.94 -21.45
CA SER A 442 -6.71 -21.88 -20.87
C SER A 442 -6.67 -22.16 -19.37
N PRO A 443 -7.26 -21.32 -18.51
CA PRO A 443 -7.35 -21.55 -17.07
C PRO A 443 -8.17 -22.77 -16.67
N THR A 444 -8.83 -23.43 -17.64
CA THR A 444 -9.71 -24.60 -17.45
C THR A 444 -9.00 -25.88 -17.01
N ALA A 445 -7.67 -25.95 -17.03
CA ALA A 445 -6.96 -27.17 -16.63
C ALA A 445 -6.84 -27.37 -15.09
N ILE A 446 -7.17 -26.37 -14.28
CA ILE A 446 -7.02 -26.46 -12.80
C ILE A 446 -8.37 -26.70 -12.11
N MET A 447 -9.52 -26.48 -12.77
CA MET A 447 -10.84 -26.63 -12.14
C MET A 447 -11.61 -27.91 -12.53
N THR A 448 -11.09 -28.79 -13.37
CA THR A 448 -11.83 -29.96 -13.86
C THR A 448 -11.44 -31.29 -13.22
N ASN A 449 -10.75 -31.30 -12.11
CA ASN A 449 -10.57 -32.59 -11.39
C ASN A 449 -10.78 -32.46 -9.88
N PRO A 450 -12.05 -32.47 -9.41
CA PRO A 450 -12.35 -32.50 -7.98
C PRO A 450 -12.04 -33.84 -7.29
N SER A 451 -11.69 -34.89 -8.05
CA SER A 451 -11.47 -36.25 -7.53
C SER A 451 -10.07 -36.48 -6.92
N LYS A 452 -9.10 -35.54 -7.05
CA LYS A 452 -7.75 -35.71 -6.48
C LYS A 452 -7.55 -35.04 -5.10
N LEU A 453 -8.57 -34.48 -4.48
CA LEU A 453 -8.50 -33.89 -3.14
C LEU A 453 -9.08 -34.79 -2.03
N GLN A 454 -9.43 -36.08 -2.35
CA GLN A 454 -9.95 -37.02 -1.34
C GLN A 454 -8.96 -38.12 -0.93
N GLU A 455 -7.77 -38.19 -1.54
CA GLU A 455 -6.74 -39.16 -1.15
C GLU A 455 -5.42 -38.40 -0.84
N GLY A 456 -5.29 -37.96 0.44
CA GLY A 456 -4.05 -37.36 0.94
C GLY A 456 -4.22 -36.83 2.36
#